data_78552d12c6e6b1ccbff31e20f2c32948
#
_entry.id   78552d12c6e6b1ccbff31e20f2c32948
#
_cell.length_a   1.000
_cell.length_b   1.000
_cell.length_c   1.000
_cell.angle_alpha   90.00
_cell.angle_beta   90.00
_cell.angle_gamma   90.00
#
_symmetry.space_group_name_H-M   'P 1'
#
loop_
_entity.id
_entity.type
_entity.pdbx_description
1 polymer ?
#
loop_
_entity_poly.entity_id
_entity_poly.type
_entity_poly.pdbx_seq_one_letter_code
_entity_poly.pdbx_strand_id
1 'polypeptide(L)'
;INSYFEVWCFLLFHIKLKKANHPEKGAGVSLLEKNQFLIFNHVLSELYRCRTYQDLGDAFLPMLRMLIPYRYASIMRRAEAGPSIHLVDPLCVPAAFAEAERRYMRFAADDYTAWLSCCREATLFRESDLVGEQQRLRSTIYQECYQPFEVYDSLQYGIVCNGQPLGALSLFRCREDGPFSDHELFLLRSVGTHLNQQMA
;
A
#
# COMPACT_ATOMS: atom_id res chain seq x y z
N ILE A 1 -4.21 11.41 26.39
CA ILE A 1 -5.39 10.96 25.61
C ILE A 1 -4.96 9.96 24.51
N ASN A 2 -3.67 9.92 24.11
CA ASN A 2 -3.18 9.05 23.02
C ASN A 2 -2.92 7.59 23.40
N SER A 3 -2.83 7.24 24.68
CA SER A 3 -2.46 5.88 25.11
C SER A 3 -3.53 4.83 24.81
N TYR A 4 -4.80 5.20 24.85
CA TYR A 4 -5.91 4.25 24.59
C TYR A 4 -6.10 3.93 23.11
N PHE A 5 -5.79 4.88 22.23
CA PHE A 5 -5.89 4.69 20.78
C PHE A 5 -4.82 3.70 20.27
N GLU A 6 -3.58 3.82 20.76
CA GLU A 6 -2.49 2.89 20.42
C GLU A 6 -2.78 1.46 20.91
N VAL A 7 -3.31 1.31 22.12
CA VAL A 7 -3.67 0.00 22.68
C VAL A 7 -4.84 -0.64 21.92
N TRP A 8 -5.83 0.16 21.51
CA TRP A 8 -6.97 -0.33 20.71
C TRP A 8 -6.57 -0.72 19.29
N CYS A 9 -5.73 0.07 18.65
CA CYS A 9 -5.15 -0.28 17.35
C CYS A 9 -4.33 -1.57 17.44
N PHE A 10 -3.52 -1.73 18.49
CA PHE A 10 -2.69 -2.92 18.69
C PHE A 10 -3.53 -4.19 18.97
N LEU A 11 -4.59 -4.09 19.77
CA LEU A 11 -5.51 -5.19 20.07
C LEU A 11 -6.35 -5.62 18.87
N LEU A 12 -6.91 -4.67 18.12
CA LEU A 12 -7.65 -4.96 16.89
C LEU A 12 -6.75 -5.54 15.80
N PHE A 13 -5.50 -5.09 15.72
CA PHE A 13 -4.48 -5.60 14.84
C PHE A 13 -4.14 -7.06 15.12
N HIS A 14 -3.89 -7.43 16.39
CA HIS A 14 -3.59 -8.82 16.77
C HIS A 14 -4.77 -9.77 16.58
N ILE A 15 -5.99 -9.30 16.78
CA ILE A 15 -7.21 -10.12 16.60
C ILE A 15 -7.50 -10.36 15.11
N LYS A 16 -7.30 -9.33 14.25
CA LYS A 16 -7.55 -9.46 12.80
C LYS A 16 -6.42 -10.19 12.08
N LEU A 17 -5.15 -9.97 12.44
CA LEU A 17 -4.03 -10.73 11.87
C LEU A 17 -4.08 -12.23 12.23
N LYS A 18 -4.57 -12.61 13.42
CA LYS A 18 -4.80 -14.02 13.73
C LYS A 18 -5.85 -14.67 12.82
N LYS A 19 -6.83 -13.92 12.30
CA LYS A 19 -7.80 -14.42 11.31
C LYS A 19 -7.21 -14.47 9.89
N ALA A 20 -6.35 -13.54 9.52
CA ALA A 20 -5.72 -13.50 8.20
C ALA A 20 -4.57 -14.52 8.02
N ASN A 21 -3.99 -15.00 9.12
CA ASN A 21 -2.89 -15.99 9.11
C ASN A 21 -3.33 -17.45 9.34
N HIS A 22 -4.61 -17.79 9.16
CA HIS A 22 -4.96 -19.19 9.04
C HIS A 22 -4.51 -19.70 7.67
N PRO A 23 -3.55 -20.64 7.59
CA PRO A 23 -3.20 -21.24 6.33
C PRO A 23 -4.39 -22.08 5.87
N GLU A 24 -5.06 -21.66 4.82
CA GLU A 24 -5.96 -22.54 4.10
C GLU A 24 -5.11 -23.71 3.56
N LYS A 25 -5.44 -24.90 4.02
CA LYS A 25 -4.86 -26.13 3.52
C LYS A 25 -5.21 -26.25 2.04
N GLY A 26 -4.23 -26.08 1.15
CA GLY A 26 -4.33 -26.52 -0.22
C GLY A 26 -4.23 -25.51 -1.35
N ALA A 27 -3.95 -24.24 -1.11
CA ALA A 27 -3.57 -23.34 -2.20
C ALA A 27 -2.11 -23.64 -2.59
N GLY A 28 -1.92 -24.44 -3.63
CA GLY A 28 -0.62 -24.65 -4.24
C GLY A 28 -0.03 -23.30 -4.63
N VAL A 29 1.19 -23.02 -4.21
CA VAL A 29 1.94 -21.84 -4.67
C VAL A 29 1.99 -21.94 -6.20
N SER A 30 1.28 -21.03 -6.88
CA SER A 30 1.34 -20.95 -8.34
C SER A 30 2.78 -20.58 -8.71
N LEU A 31 3.44 -21.48 -9.44
CA LEU A 31 4.74 -21.18 -9.99
C LEU A 31 4.60 -19.98 -10.94
N LEU A 32 5.46 -19.00 -10.79
CA LEU A 32 5.54 -17.88 -11.73
C LEU A 32 5.78 -18.42 -13.14
N GLU A 33 4.92 -18.07 -14.07
CA GLU A 33 5.19 -18.35 -15.48
C GLU A 33 6.49 -17.65 -15.91
N LYS A 34 7.19 -18.23 -16.91
CA LYS A 34 8.46 -17.69 -17.39
C LYS A 34 8.42 -16.19 -17.70
N ASN A 35 7.36 -15.74 -18.37
CA ASN A 35 7.19 -14.32 -18.71
C ASN A 35 7.00 -13.44 -17.48
N GLN A 36 6.23 -13.90 -16.50
CA GLN A 36 6.01 -13.19 -15.25
C GLN A 36 7.31 -13.06 -14.43
N PHE A 37 8.14 -14.11 -14.42
CA PHE A 37 9.44 -14.05 -13.80
C PHE A 37 10.37 -13.03 -14.48
N LEU A 38 10.35 -12.94 -15.82
CA LEU A 38 11.11 -11.92 -16.54
C LEU A 38 10.65 -10.51 -16.21
N ILE A 39 9.34 -10.28 -16.15
CA ILE A 39 8.77 -8.98 -15.75
C ILE A 39 9.17 -8.65 -14.32
N PHE A 40 9.08 -9.61 -13.39
CA PHE A 40 9.50 -9.43 -12.00
C PHE A 40 10.96 -8.96 -11.90
N ASN A 41 11.87 -9.63 -12.62
CA ASN A 41 13.29 -9.22 -12.67
C ASN A 41 13.47 -7.82 -13.27
N HIS A 42 12.69 -7.45 -14.28
CA HIS A 42 12.71 -6.08 -14.82
C HIS A 42 12.26 -5.04 -13.79
N VAL A 43 11.20 -5.31 -13.06
CA VAL A 43 10.72 -4.43 -11.96
C VAL A 43 11.83 -4.24 -10.91
N LEU A 44 12.48 -5.31 -10.48
CA LEU A 44 13.59 -5.21 -9.53
C LEU A 44 14.77 -4.43 -10.11
N SER A 45 15.11 -4.67 -11.39
CA SER A 45 16.18 -3.93 -12.06
C SER A 45 15.91 -2.42 -12.08
N GLU A 46 14.69 -2.01 -12.39
CA GLU A 46 14.32 -0.59 -12.35
C GLU A 46 14.33 -0.04 -10.93
N LEU A 47 13.81 -0.78 -9.96
CA LEU A 47 13.87 -0.39 -8.56
C LEU A 47 15.32 -0.10 -8.11
N TYR A 48 16.26 -0.99 -8.41
CA TYR A 48 17.67 -0.82 -8.03
C TYR A 48 18.42 0.25 -8.84
N ARG A 49 17.86 0.73 -9.96
CA ARG A 49 18.38 1.88 -10.72
C ARG A 49 17.96 3.22 -10.12
N CYS A 50 16.86 3.25 -9.36
CA CYS A 50 16.40 4.47 -8.69
C CYS A 50 17.49 5.00 -7.76
N ARG A 51 17.89 6.26 -7.93
CA ARG A 51 18.91 6.94 -7.11
C ARG A 51 18.31 8.00 -6.23
N THR A 52 17.13 8.48 -6.58
CA THR A 52 16.40 9.52 -5.88
C THR A 52 14.99 9.02 -5.55
N TYR A 53 14.36 9.68 -4.60
CA TYR A 53 12.96 9.40 -4.31
C TYR A 53 12.07 9.62 -5.54
N GLN A 54 12.36 10.66 -6.34
CA GLN A 54 11.61 10.96 -7.56
C GLN A 54 11.66 9.83 -8.59
N ASP A 55 12.78 9.12 -8.71
CA ASP A 55 12.93 8.00 -9.65
C ASP A 55 11.93 6.87 -9.34
N LEU A 56 11.50 6.72 -8.08
CA LEU A 56 10.47 5.74 -7.71
C LEU A 56 9.13 6.05 -8.40
N GLY A 57 8.77 7.33 -8.51
CA GLY A 57 7.57 7.76 -9.23
C GLY A 57 7.72 7.64 -10.73
N ASP A 58 8.87 8.06 -11.27
CA ASP A 58 9.05 8.23 -12.71
C ASP A 58 9.40 6.92 -13.43
N ALA A 59 10.10 5.98 -12.76
CA ALA A 59 10.56 4.74 -13.36
C ALA A 59 9.97 3.48 -12.69
N PHE A 60 10.06 3.36 -11.36
CA PHE A 60 9.65 2.13 -10.68
C PHE A 60 8.14 1.91 -10.70
N LEU A 61 7.31 2.91 -10.35
CA LEU A 61 5.85 2.75 -10.36
C LEU A 61 5.33 2.35 -11.74
N PRO A 62 5.68 3.02 -12.86
CA PRO A 62 5.23 2.60 -14.19
C PRO A 62 5.64 1.17 -14.53
N MET A 63 6.83 0.74 -14.13
CA MET A 63 7.31 -0.62 -14.35
C MET A 63 6.55 -1.65 -13.49
N LEU A 64 6.25 -1.31 -12.22
CA LEU A 64 5.46 -2.16 -11.32
C LEU A 64 4.07 -2.47 -11.90
N ARG A 65 3.47 -1.56 -12.67
CA ARG A 65 2.18 -1.75 -13.33
C ARG A 65 2.17 -2.94 -14.31
N MET A 66 3.33 -3.27 -14.89
CA MET A 66 3.44 -4.45 -15.78
C MET A 66 3.34 -5.77 -15.01
N LEU A 67 3.72 -5.76 -13.73
CA LEU A 67 3.68 -6.93 -12.86
C LEU A 67 2.35 -7.05 -12.11
N ILE A 68 1.88 -5.93 -11.58
CA ILE A 68 0.62 -5.81 -10.82
C ILE A 68 -0.19 -4.69 -11.46
N PRO A 69 -1.17 -5.01 -12.33
CA PRO A 69 -2.01 -4.00 -12.95
C PRO A 69 -2.77 -3.17 -11.92
N TYR A 70 -2.71 -1.86 -12.05
CA TYR A 70 -3.44 -0.90 -11.22
C TYR A 70 -3.92 0.30 -12.05
N ARG A 71 -4.92 1.02 -11.56
CA ARG A 71 -5.40 2.27 -12.17
C ARG A 71 -4.59 3.47 -11.68
N TYR A 72 -4.35 3.52 -10.37
CA TYR A 72 -3.57 4.55 -9.70
C TYR A 72 -2.57 3.92 -8.75
N ALA A 73 -1.45 4.60 -8.54
CA ALA A 73 -0.47 4.24 -7.53
C ALA A 73 0.09 5.49 -6.85
N SER A 74 0.45 5.34 -5.59
CA SER A 74 1.19 6.35 -4.85
C SER A 74 2.28 5.73 -3.98
N ILE A 75 3.42 6.41 -3.88
CA ILE A 75 4.40 6.20 -2.81
C ILE A 75 4.44 7.48 -1.99
N MET A 76 4.33 7.35 -0.67
CA MET A 76 4.43 8.47 0.25
C MET A 76 5.51 8.18 1.29
N ARG A 77 6.30 9.18 1.65
CA ARG A 77 7.28 9.09 2.73
C ARG A 77 6.62 9.38 4.07
N ARG A 78 7.18 8.84 5.13
CA ARG A 78 6.84 9.25 6.48
C ARG A 78 7.46 10.61 6.77
N ALA A 79 6.71 11.53 7.39
CA ALA A 79 7.24 12.79 7.86
C ALA A 79 8.26 12.57 8.99
N GLU A 80 9.39 13.28 8.95
CA GLU A 80 10.48 13.12 9.92
C GLU A 80 10.19 13.72 11.31
N ALA A 81 9.25 14.68 11.39
CA ALA A 81 8.97 15.41 12.62
C ALA A 81 7.47 15.60 12.86
N GLY A 82 7.05 15.40 14.13
CA GLY A 82 5.70 15.68 14.61
C GLY A 82 5.18 14.62 15.59
N PRO A 83 4.24 14.97 16.46
CA PRO A 83 3.64 14.04 17.41
C PRO A 83 2.66 13.07 16.75
N SER A 84 2.26 13.32 15.50
CA SER A 84 1.37 12.49 14.70
C SER A 84 2.12 11.96 13.49
N ILE A 85 1.79 10.73 13.13
CA ILE A 85 2.39 10.05 11.98
C ILE A 85 1.66 10.53 10.74
N HIS A 86 2.40 11.24 9.89
CA HIS A 86 1.86 11.72 8.62
C HIS A 86 2.68 11.16 7.48
N LEU A 87 1.98 10.74 6.44
CA LEU A 87 2.56 10.48 5.13
C LEU A 87 2.62 11.79 4.35
N VAL A 88 3.73 12.03 3.67
CA VAL A 88 4.02 13.26 2.93
C VAL A 88 4.66 12.94 1.58
N ASP A 89 4.82 13.97 0.74
CA ASP A 89 5.51 13.92 -0.54
C ASP A 89 5.00 12.81 -1.48
N PRO A 90 3.70 12.80 -1.83
CA PRO A 90 3.15 11.77 -2.69
C PRO A 90 3.75 11.80 -4.10
N LEU A 91 4.34 10.68 -4.51
CA LEU A 91 4.67 10.38 -5.91
C LEU A 91 3.53 9.55 -6.48
N CYS A 92 2.88 10.01 -7.54
CA CYS A 92 1.66 9.41 -8.06
C CYS A 92 1.76 9.04 -9.54
N VAL A 93 1.17 7.91 -9.89
CA VAL A 93 1.00 7.47 -11.29
C VAL A 93 -0.48 7.11 -11.52
N PRO A 94 -1.17 7.77 -12.46
CA PRO A 94 -0.73 8.99 -13.18
C PRO A 94 -0.62 10.20 -12.24
N ALA A 95 0.11 11.23 -12.66
CA ALA A 95 0.36 12.42 -11.84
C ALA A 95 -0.92 13.14 -11.37
N ALA A 96 -2.02 13.03 -12.13
CA ALA A 96 -3.32 13.60 -11.75
C ALA A 96 -3.87 13.01 -10.43
N PHE A 97 -3.47 11.81 -10.04
CA PHE A 97 -3.88 11.17 -8.78
C PHE A 97 -3.29 11.88 -7.54
N ALA A 98 -2.28 12.72 -7.71
CA ALA A 98 -1.74 13.56 -6.62
C ALA A 98 -2.81 14.46 -5.96
N GLU A 99 -3.92 14.74 -6.65
CA GLU A 99 -5.04 15.47 -6.04
C GLU A 99 -5.75 14.64 -4.96
N ALA A 100 -5.93 13.34 -5.19
CA ALA A 100 -6.48 12.42 -4.17
C ALA A 100 -5.58 12.40 -2.93
N GLU A 101 -4.26 12.29 -3.11
CA GLU A 101 -3.32 12.22 -2.00
C GLU A 101 -3.17 13.56 -1.27
N ARG A 102 -3.29 14.71 -1.95
CA ARG A 102 -3.37 16.02 -1.29
C ARG A 102 -4.62 16.14 -0.41
N ARG A 103 -5.74 15.58 -0.83
CA ARG A 103 -6.95 15.51 0.00
C ARG A 103 -6.74 14.54 1.15
N TYR A 104 -6.19 13.35 0.90
CA TYR A 104 -5.88 12.37 1.93
C TYR A 104 -5.04 12.99 3.07
N MET A 105 -3.98 13.75 2.77
CA MET A 105 -3.18 14.39 3.81
C MET A 105 -3.98 15.32 4.74
N ARG A 106 -5.13 15.86 4.30
CA ARG A 106 -6.01 16.69 5.13
C ARG A 106 -6.95 15.87 6.02
N PHE A 107 -7.33 14.68 5.55
CA PHE A 107 -8.28 13.80 6.24
C PHE A 107 -7.61 12.55 6.84
N ALA A 108 -6.30 12.47 6.84
CA ALA A 108 -5.55 11.28 7.28
C ALA A 108 -5.89 10.85 8.72
N ALA A 109 -6.36 11.76 9.58
CA ALA A 109 -6.80 11.43 10.93
C ALA A 109 -8.06 10.54 10.97
N ASP A 110 -8.87 10.56 9.90
CA ASP A 110 -10.10 9.76 9.76
C ASP A 110 -9.85 8.41 9.06
N ASP A 111 -8.59 8.14 8.68
CA ASP A 111 -8.22 6.92 7.97
C ASP A 111 -8.14 5.72 8.92
N TYR A 112 -9.02 4.74 8.71
CA TYR A 112 -9.01 3.48 9.45
C TYR A 112 -7.78 2.59 9.13
N THR A 113 -7.00 2.94 8.11
CA THR A 113 -5.74 2.27 7.73
C THR A 113 -4.49 3.05 8.16
N ALA A 114 -4.63 4.21 8.81
CA ALA A 114 -3.52 5.09 9.23
C ALA A 114 -2.46 4.37 10.10
N TRP A 115 -2.87 3.30 10.81
CA TRP A 115 -1.97 2.45 11.62
C TRP A 115 -0.84 1.82 10.79
N LEU A 116 -1.02 1.65 9.47
CA LEU A 116 0.01 1.10 8.58
C LEU A 116 1.32 1.90 8.65
N SER A 117 1.21 3.21 8.73
CA SER A 117 2.37 4.12 8.81
C SER A 117 3.11 4.06 10.16
N CYS A 118 2.55 3.34 11.15
CA CYS A 118 3.14 3.13 12.47
C CYS A 118 3.80 1.76 12.63
N CYS A 119 3.53 0.82 11.73
CA CYS A 119 4.02 -0.55 11.85
C CYS A 119 5.55 -0.58 11.82
N ARG A 120 6.14 -1.36 12.72
CA ARG A 120 7.59 -1.62 12.74
C ARG A 120 7.99 -2.82 11.89
N GLU A 121 7.01 -3.53 11.36
CA GLU A 121 7.18 -4.64 10.43
C GLU A 121 6.45 -4.31 9.13
N ALA A 122 7.06 -4.68 8.00
CA ALA A 122 6.44 -4.49 6.71
C ALA A 122 5.10 -5.24 6.65
N THR A 123 4.05 -4.50 6.42
CA THR A 123 2.68 -5.01 6.45
C THR A 123 2.03 -4.79 5.09
N LEU A 124 1.35 -5.80 4.60
CA LEU A 124 0.63 -5.78 3.33
C LEU A 124 -0.80 -6.24 3.56
N PHE A 125 -1.74 -5.50 3.02
CA PHE A 125 -3.16 -5.89 3.02
C PHE A 125 -3.90 -5.34 1.80
N ARG A 126 -4.99 -5.99 1.50
CA ARG A 126 -6.01 -5.54 0.56
C ARG A 126 -7.13 -4.89 1.38
N GLU A 127 -7.58 -3.71 0.97
CA GLU A 127 -8.59 -2.95 1.72
C GLU A 127 -9.89 -3.74 1.90
N SER A 128 -10.33 -4.44 0.86
CA SER A 128 -11.53 -5.28 0.88
C SER A 128 -11.47 -6.43 1.90
N ASP A 129 -10.28 -6.83 2.39
CA ASP A 129 -10.13 -7.81 3.48
C ASP A 129 -10.34 -7.19 4.87
N LEU A 130 -10.21 -5.87 5.00
CA LEU A 130 -10.32 -5.15 6.26
C LEU A 130 -11.72 -4.58 6.51
N VAL A 131 -12.36 -4.08 5.47
CA VAL A 131 -13.61 -3.35 5.56
C VAL A 131 -14.56 -3.76 4.45
N GLY A 132 -15.84 -3.93 4.79
CA GLY A 132 -16.88 -4.21 3.80
C GLY A 132 -17.18 -2.98 2.94
N GLU A 133 -17.60 -3.20 1.69
CA GLU A 133 -17.85 -2.15 0.71
C GLU A 133 -18.76 -1.02 1.24
N GLN A 134 -19.85 -1.37 1.92
CA GLN A 134 -20.78 -0.36 2.46
C GLN A 134 -20.12 0.54 3.51
N GLN A 135 -19.25 -0.01 4.36
CA GLN A 135 -18.53 0.78 5.36
C GLN A 135 -17.49 1.67 4.70
N ARG A 136 -16.77 1.15 3.70
CA ARG A 136 -15.81 1.90 2.91
C ARG A 136 -16.47 3.11 2.23
N LEU A 137 -17.58 2.89 1.51
CA LEU A 137 -18.32 3.95 0.80
C LEU A 137 -18.83 5.07 1.72
N ARG A 138 -19.02 4.78 3.02
CA ARG A 138 -19.45 5.76 4.03
C ARG A 138 -18.29 6.46 4.74
N SER A 139 -17.07 6.01 4.54
CA SER A 139 -15.91 6.62 5.19
C SER A 139 -15.61 8.00 4.62
N THR A 140 -15.16 8.93 5.47
CA THR A 140 -14.69 10.26 5.07
C THR A 140 -13.60 10.16 4.02
N ILE A 141 -12.65 9.24 4.22
CA ILE A 141 -11.53 9.02 3.28
C ILE A 141 -12.03 8.68 1.88
N TYR A 142 -12.99 7.76 1.76
CA TYR A 142 -13.52 7.44 0.44
C TYR A 142 -14.23 8.63 -0.17
N GLN A 143 -15.14 9.26 0.55
CA GLN A 143 -15.99 10.35 0.03
C GLN A 143 -15.18 11.57 -0.39
N GLU A 144 -14.22 11.96 0.43
CA GLU A 144 -13.44 13.20 0.21
C GLU A 144 -12.25 13.00 -0.73
N CYS A 145 -11.64 11.79 -0.72
CA CYS A 145 -10.37 11.57 -1.44
C CYS A 145 -10.54 10.71 -2.69
N TYR A 146 -11.21 9.57 -2.57
CA TYR A 146 -11.14 8.51 -3.58
C TYR A 146 -12.39 8.35 -4.44
N GLN A 147 -13.56 8.84 -4.01
CA GLN A 147 -14.80 8.81 -4.80
C GLN A 147 -14.66 9.50 -6.16
N PRO A 148 -14.02 10.68 -6.30
CA PRO A 148 -13.85 11.35 -7.60
C PRO A 148 -12.99 10.56 -8.59
N PHE A 149 -12.23 9.59 -8.10
CA PHE A 149 -11.36 8.70 -8.88
C PHE A 149 -11.96 7.29 -9.03
N GLU A 150 -13.21 7.09 -8.57
CA GLU A 150 -13.93 5.81 -8.67
C GLU A 150 -13.15 4.61 -8.09
N VAL A 151 -12.32 4.86 -7.06
CA VAL A 151 -11.54 3.80 -6.42
C VAL A 151 -12.47 2.74 -5.84
N TYR A 152 -12.24 1.49 -6.21
CA TYR A 152 -13.02 0.34 -5.77
C TYR A 152 -12.28 -0.51 -4.72
N ASP A 153 -10.99 -0.75 -4.91
CA ASP A 153 -10.17 -1.54 -4.01
C ASP A 153 -8.74 -0.97 -3.95
N SER A 154 -8.06 -1.17 -2.86
CA SER A 154 -6.66 -0.78 -2.71
C SER A 154 -5.82 -1.91 -2.13
N LEU A 155 -4.56 -1.95 -2.56
CA LEU A 155 -3.52 -2.83 -2.05
C LEU A 155 -2.44 -1.96 -1.42
N GLN A 156 -2.24 -2.08 -0.12
CA GLN A 156 -1.39 -1.18 0.65
C GLN A 156 -0.22 -1.92 1.29
N TYR A 157 0.98 -1.39 1.12
CA TYR A 157 2.22 -1.93 1.65
C TYR A 157 2.94 -0.88 2.50
N GLY A 158 3.12 -1.19 3.80
CA GLY A 158 3.92 -0.39 4.71
C GLY A 158 5.42 -0.64 4.48
N ILE A 159 6.14 0.41 4.12
CA ILE A 159 7.58 0.37 3.84
C ILE A 159 8.32 0.52 5.15
N VAL A 160 9.06 -0.52 5.55
CA VAL A 160 9.76 -0.57 6.85
C VAL A 160 11.16 -1.13 6.65
N CYS A 161 12.17 -0.47 7.19
CA CYS A 161 13.53 -0.98 7.23
C CYS A 161 14.08 -0.92 8.67
N ASN A 162 14.67 -2.02 9.14
CA ASN A 162 15.26 -2.14 10.49
C ASN A 162 14.32 -1.67 11.62
N GLY A 163 13.02 -2.00 11.50
CA GLY A 163 12.01 -1.59 12.48
C GLY A 163 11.61 -0.11 12.42
N GLN A 164 12.11 0.63 11.43
CA GLN A 164 11.74 2.03 11.19
C GLN A 164 10.75 2.12 10.04
N PRO A 165 9.54 2.64 10.25
CA PRO A 165 8.60 2.91 9.17
C PRO A 165 9.10 4.09 8.34
N LEU A 166 9.21 3.88 7.02
CA LEU A 166 9.75 4.83 6.06
C LEU A 166 8.65 5.50 5.23
N GLY A 167 7.52 4.81 5.05
CA GLY A 167 6.42 5.31 4.22
C GLY A 167 5.41 4.22 3.87
N ALA A 168 4.67 4.45 2.80
CA ALA A 168 3.70 3.49 2.26
C ALA A 168 3.68 3.52 0.73
N LEU A 169 3.46 2.36 0.13
CA LEU A 169 3.10 2.18 -1.27
C LEU A 169 1.64 1.74 -1.33
N SER A 170 0.84 2.46 -2.10
CA SER A 170 -0.57 2.14 -2.31
C SER A 170 -0.85 1.99 -3.81
N LEU A 171 -1.54 0.89 -4.17
CA LEU A 171 -2.04 0.62 -5.51
C LEU A 171 -3.56 0.63 -5.45
N PHE A 172 -4.21 1.21 -6.46
CA PHE A 172 -5.66 1.39 -6.48
C PHE A 172 -6.26 0.89 -7.78
N ARG A 173 -7.46 0.32 -7.70
CA ARG A 173 -8.26 -0.15 -8.82
C ARG A 173 -9.64 0.47 -8.84
N CYS A 174 -10.19 0.65 -10.03
CA CYS A 174 -11.60 0.93 -10.23
C CYS A 174 -12.40 -0.39 -10.30
N ARG A 175 -13.72 -0.30 -10.26
CA ARG A 175 -14.60 -1.49 -10.26
C ARG A 175 -14.40 -2.37 -11.50
N GLU A 176 -14.15 -1.79 -12.65
CA GLU A 176 -13.91 -2.50 -13.90
C GLU A 176 -12.63 -3.34 -13.89
N ASP A 177 -11.64 -2.96 -13.07
CA ASP A 177 -10.38 -3.69 -12.94
C ASP A 177 -10.52 -4.91 -12.00
N GLY A 178 -11.61 -4.99 -11.21
CA GLY A 178 -11.83 -6.01 -10.19
C GLY A 178 -10.92 -5.85 -8.95
N PRO A 179 -11.13 -6.69 -7.92
CA PRO A 179 -10.29 -6.66 -6.72
C PRO A 179 -8.89 -7.21 -6.99
N PHE A 180 -7.93 -6.85 -6.13
CA PHE A 180 -6.61 -7.47 -6.16
C PHE A 180 -6.68 -8.94 -5.73
N SER A 181 -5.92 -9.81 -6.40
CA SER A 181 -5.85 -11.24 -6.12
C SER A 181 -4.77 -11.57 -5.07
N ASP A 182 -4.83 -12.76 -4.47
CA ASP A 182 -3.80 -13.24 -3.54
C ASP A 182 -2.45 -13.41 -4.21
N HIS A 183 -2.45 -13.71 -5.53
CA HIS A 183 -1.23 -13.76 -6.31
C HIS A 183 -0.57 -12.37 -6.42
N GLU A 184 -1.33 -11.31 -6.62
CA GLU A 184 -0.82 -9.94 -6.66
C GLU A 184 -0.35 -9.45 -5.29
N LEU A 185 -1.01 -9.89 -4.20
CA LEU A 185 -0.49 -9.68 -2.85
C LEU A 185 0.90 -10.34 -2.69
N PHE A 186 1.04 -11.59 -3.13
CA PHE A 186 2.32 -12.28 -3.08
C PHE A 186 3.41 -11.56 -3.88
N LEU A 187 3.09 -11.08 -5.09
CA LEU A 187 4.01 -10.32 -5.94
C LEU A 187 4.44 -9.02 -5.26
N LEU A 188 3.48 -8.24 -4.72
CA LEU A 188 3.80 -6.99 -4.04
C LEU A 188 4.62 -7.22 -2.78
N ARG A 189 4.35 -8.28 -2.01
CA ARG A 189 5.16 -8.65 -0.85
C ARG A 189 6.60 -8.93 -1.25
N SER A 190 6.79 -9.64 -2.36
CA SER A 190 8.13 -9.98 -2.87
C SER A 190 8.90 -8.75 -3.32
N VAL A 191 8.28 -7.85 -4.08
CA VAL A 191 8.89 -6.57 -4.50
C VAL A 191 9.11 -5.66 -3.30
N GLY A 192 8.18 -5.63 -2.36
CA GLY A 192 8.21 -4.74 -1.19
C GLY A 192 9.43 -4.93 -0.32
N THR A 193 9.95 -6.16 -0.18
CA THR A 193 11.18 -6.43 0.57
C THR A 193 12.39 -5.70 -0.03
N HIS A 194 12.44 -5.57 -1.35
CA HIS A 194 13.48 -4.83 -2.06
C HIS A 194 13.24 -3.32 -1.98
N LEU A 195 11.98 -2.88 -2.03
CA LEU A 195 11.61 -1.47 -1.86
C LEU A 195 12.00 -0.95 -0.47
N ASN A 196 11.84 -1.77 0.59
CA ASN A 196 12.29 -1.43 1.94
C ASN A 196 13.77 -1.08 1.99
N GLN A 197 14.61 -1.84 1.28
CA GLN A 197 16.06 -1.60 1.22
C GLN A 197 16.39 -0.37 0.37
N GLN A 198 15.64 -0.13 -0.67
CA GLN A 198 15.88 1.01 -1.58
C GLN A 198 15.48 2.36 -0.96
N MET A 199 14.54 2.36 -0.01
CA MET A 199 14.09 3.57 0.69
C MET A 199 14.84 3.81 2.01
N ALA A 200 15.69 2.89 2.45
CA ALA A 200 16.51 3.03 3.66
C ALA A 200 17.70 3.95 3.44
#